data_c5d594c18f4e004babc576d168cae6de
#
_entry.id   c5d594c18f4e004babc576d168cae6de
#
_cell.length_a   1.000
_cell.length_b   1.000
_cell.length_c   1.000
_cell.angle_alpha   90.00
_cell.angle_beta   90.00
_cell.angle_gamma   90.00
#
_symmetry.space_group_name_H-M   'P 1'
#
loop_
_entity.id
_entity.type
_entity.pdbx_description
1 polymer ?
#
loop_
_entity_poly.entity_id
_entity_poly.type
_entity_poly.pdbx_seq_one_letter_code
_entity_poly.pdbx_strand_id
1 'polypeptide(L)'
;GHISLSFHPDDDPRMSNQLMLDLTREYMQRMEITGTQYLVVRHSDTKHPHLHILYNRVRYDTTLVPDRNERLRNMRICRELKQEYGLTFSHGKEQVATERLHGPEQLRHRIYNHLRELLSDCTSWTALAEELIKRQVVTTFVYRGGDPTKEIQGVTFTLEGHTSKASQVDRKFSYGRLTQR
;
A
#
# COMPACT_ATOMS: atom_id res chain seq x y z
N GLY A 1 -14.70 16.09 -1.85
CA GLY A 1 -13.87 14.89 -1.75
C GLY A 1 -14.42 13.76 -2.60
N HIS A 2 -13.54 12.84 -2.97
CA HIS A 2 -13.88 11.64 -3.72
C HIS A 2 -13.14 10.43 -3.12
N ILE A 3 -13.86 9.39 -2.77
CA ILE A 3 -13.33 8.15 -2.21
C ILE A 3 -13.88 6.98 -3.03
N SER A 4 -13.04 6.00 -3.31
CA SER A 4 -13.46 4.71 -3.85
C SER A 4 -13.27 3.64 -2.79
N LEU A 5 -14.33 2.90 -2.46
CA LEU A 5 -14.28 1.71 -1.62
C LEU A 5 -14.46 0.48 -2.50
N SER A 6 -13.42 -0.37 -2.53
CA SER A 6 -13.41 -1.60 -3.31
C SER A 6 -13.31 -2.82 -2.39
N PHE A 7 -14.06 -3.86 -2.70
CA PHE A 7 -14.15 -5.10 -1.93
C PHE A 7 -13.49 -6.25 -2.69
N HIS A 8 -13.15 -7.30 -1.98
CA HIS A 8 -12.58 -8.48 -2.61
C HIS A 8 -13.64 -9.19 -3.47
N PRO A 9 -13.28 -9.76 -4.64
CA PRO A 9 -14.24 -10.47 -5.48
C PRO A 9 -14.94 -11.63 -4.76
N ASP A 10 -14.26 -12.31 -3.85
CA ASP A 10 -14.84 -13.41 -3.06
C ASP A 10 -15.96 -12.94 -2.13
N ASP A 11 -16.02 -11.66 -1.81
CA ASP A 11 -17.11 -11.08 -1.02
C ASP A 11 -18.33 -10.72 -1.88
N ASP A 12 -18.23 -10.73 -3.21
CA ASP A 12 -19.32 -10.30 -4.13
C ASP A 12 -20.69 -10.94 -3.81
N PRO A 13 -20.80 -12.25 -3.52
CA PRO A 13 -22.08 -12.86 -3.19
C PRO A 13 -22.77 -12.27 -1.94
N ARG A 14 -21.99 -11.63 -1.07
CA ARG A 14 -22.47 -10.99 0.17
C ARG A 14 -22.76 -9.51 0.00
N MET A 15 -22.22 -8.87 -1.06
CA MET A 15 -22.27 -7.42 -1.27
C MET A 15 -23.63 -6.95 -1.78
N SER A 16 -24.67 -7.08 -0.94
CA SER A 16 -25.96 -6.45 -1.22
C SER A 16 -25.85 -4.91 -1.20
N ASN A 17 -26.76 -4.23 -1.88
CA ASN A 17 -26.81 -2.76 -1.83
C ASN A 17 -26.92 -2.23 -0.40
N GLN A 18 -27.71 -2.92 0.46
CA GLN A 18 -27.86 -2.52 1.85
C GLN A 18 -26.55 -2.65 2.62
N LEU A 19 -25.86 -3.79 2.53
CA LEU A 19 -24.58 -3.99 3.21
C LEU A 19 -23.52 -2.97 2.76
N MET A 20 -23.45 -2.72 1.46
CA MET A 20 -22.50 -1.73 0.92
C MET A 20 -22.82 -0.32 1.43
N LEU A 21 -24.11 0.02 1.55
CA LEU A 21 -24.53 1.32 2.10
C LEU A 21 -24.21 1.46 3.59
N ASP A 22 -24.44 0.39 4.37
CA ASP A 22 -24.16 0.37 5.81
C ASP A 22 -22.65 0.48 6.08
N LEU A 23 -21.82 -0.28 5.34
CA LEU A 23 -20.37 -0.17 5.37
C LEU A 23 -19.90 1.26 5.00
N THR A 24 -20.53 1.87 4.00
CA THR A 24 -20.21 3.23 3.58
C THR A 24 -20.51 4.24 4.66
N ARG A 25 -21.70 4.16 5.29
CA ARG A 25 -22.11 5.06 6.37
C ARG A 25 -21.16 4.94 7.56
N GLU A 26 -20.83 3.74 7.95
CA GLU A 26 -19.92 3.50 9.06
C GLU A 26 -18.49 3.96 8.75
N TYR A 27 -17.99 3.69 7.54
CA TYR A 27 -16.73 4.23 7.06
C TYR A 27 -16.69 5.76 7.12
N MET A 28 -17.71 6.43 6.59
CA MET A 28 -17.81 7.89 6.61
C MET A 28 -17.83 8.43 8.05
N GLN A 29 -18.59 7.79 8.94
CA GLN A 29 -18.65 8.18 10.34
C GLN A 29 -17.29 8.09 11.03
N ARG A 30 -16.57 6.96 10.86
CA ARG A 30 -15.22 6.76 11.43
C ARG A 30 -14.16 7.68 10.81
N MET A 31 -14.33 8.04 9.54
CA MET A 31 -13.51 9.05 8.86
C MET A 31 -13.88 10.49 9.21
N GLU A 32 -14.90 10.69 10.07
CA GLU A 32 -15.44 12.00 10.43
C GLU A 32 -16.01 12.79 9.24
N ILE A 33 -16.44 12.09 8.19
CA ILE A 33 -17.15 12.68 7.04
C ILE A 33 -18.64 12.76 7.41
N THR A 34 -18.98 13.72 8.25
CA THR A 34 -20.33 13.91 8.82
C THR A 34 -20.79 15.35 8.68
N GLY A 35 -22.09 15.58 8.75
CA GLY A 35 -22.68 16.93 8.67
C GLY A 35 -22.42 17.60 7.31
N THR A 36 -22.34 16.85 6.25
CA THR A 36 -22.08 17.33 4.89
C THR A 36 -22.93 16.63 3.85
N GLN A 37 -23.05 17.21 2.68
CA GLN A 37 -23.69 16.58 1.52
C GLN A 37 -22.79 15.49 0.95
N TYR A 38 -23.40 14.37 0.55
CA TYR A 38 -22.67 13.30 -0.12
C TYR A 38 -23.56 12.54 -1.10
N LEU A 39 -22.93 11.88 -2.06
CA LEU A 39 -23.53 10.97 -3.02
C LEU A 39 -22.74 9.66 -3.00
N VAL A 40 -23.42 8.53 -3.00
CA VAL A 40 -22.84 7.20 -3.10
C VAL A 40 -23.32 6.55 -4.40
N VAL A 41 -22.37 6.08 -5.21
CA VAL A 41 -22.67 5.41 -6.48
C VAL A 41 -21.99 4.05 -6.48
N ARG A 42 -22.78 2.98 -6.62
CA ARG A 42 -22.27 1.63 -6.86
C ARG A 42 -21.93 1.47 -8.34
N HIS A 43 -20.78 0.89 -8.62
CA HIS A 43 -20.33 0.53 -9.97
C HIS A 43 -20.27 -0.99 -10.14
N SER A 44 -20.50 -1.45 -11.38
CA SER A 44 -20.47 -2.86 -11.77
C SER A 44 -19.60 -3.12 -13.01
N ASP A 45 -18.69 -2.21 -13.30
CA ASP A 45 -17.83 -2.23 -14.50
C ASP A 45 -16.54 -3.05 -14.31
N THR A 46 -16.29 -3.54 -13.11
CA THR A 46 -15.10 -4.35 -12.78
C THR A 46 -15.50 -5.65 -12.06
N LYS A 47 -14.53 -6.58 -11.93
CA LYS A 47 -14.72 -7.83 -11.15
C LYS A 47 -14.74 -7.60 -9.64
N HIS A 48 -14.34 -6.43 -9.18
CA HIS A 48 -14.36 -6.05 -7.77
C HIS A 48 -15.62 -5.26 -7.48
N PRO A 49 -16.50 -5.71 -6.58
CA PRO A 49 -17.60 -4.87 -6.11
C PRO A 49 -17.02 -3.57 -5.55
N HIS A 50 -17.49 -2.44 -6.04
CA HIS A 50 -16.97 -1.16 -5.57
C HIS A 50 -18.03 -0.06 -5.65
N LEU A 51 -17.79 0.99 -4.90
CA LEU A 51 -18.61 2.19 -4.91
C LEU A 51 -17.73 3.43 -4.82
N HIS A 52 -18.29 4.53 -5.28
CA HIS A 52 -17.69 5.86 -5.14
C HIS A 52 -18.53 6.71 -4.19
N ILE A 53 -17.82 7.44 -3.32
CA ILE A 53 -18.39 8.42 -2.41
C ILE A 53 -17.88 9.78 -2.86
N LEU A 54 -18.79 10.66 -3.28
CA LEU A 54 -18.50 12.07 -3.48
C LEU A 54 -19.08 12.83 -2.30
N TYR A 55 -18.31 13.73 -1.70
CA TYR A 55 -18.79 14.51 -0.56
C TYR A 55 -18.28 15.94 -0.60
N ASN A 56 -19.05 16.86 -0.02
CA ASN A 56 -18.60 18.23 0.16
C ASN A 56 -17.64 18.27 1.37
N ARG A 57 -16.48 18.88 1.20
CA ARG A 57 -15.52 19.06 2.29
C ARG A 57 -15.93 20.12 3.30
N VAL A 58 -16.84 20.99 2.92
CA VAL A 58 -17.44 21.99 3.82
C VAL A 58 -18.70 21.39 4.44
N ARG A 59 -18.77 21.36 5.75
CA ARG A 59 -19.95 20.92 6.52
C ARG A 59 -21.04 22.00 6.53
N TYR A 60 -22.24 21.61 6.94
CA TYR A 60 -23.37 22.56 7.08
C TYR A 60 -23.08 23.66 8.15
N ASP A 61 -22.23 23.39 9.12
CA ASP A 61 -21.77 24.35 10.13
C ASP A 61 -20.56 25.20 9.67
N THR A 62 -20.23 25.19 8.39
CA THR A 62 -19.11 25.88 7.76
C THR A 62 -17.71 25.38 8.13
N THR A 63 -17.59 24.36 8.98
CA THR A 63 -16.30 23.74 9.30
C THR A 63 -15.85 22.80 8.17
N LEU A 64 -14.57 22.43 8.17
CA LEU A 64 -14.04 21.49 7.18
C LEU A 64 -14.02 20.06 7.73
N VAL A 65 -14.31 19.10 6.85
CA VAL A 65 -14.02 17.70 7.13
C VAL A 65 -12.51 17.53 7.31
N PRO A 66 -12.05 16.93 8.45
CA PRO A 66 -10.64 16.85 8.76
C PRO A 66 -9.90 15.90 7.79
N ASP A 67 -8.76 16.34 7.27
CA ASP A 67 -7.88 15.58 6.38
C ASP A 67 -6.54 15.18 7.02
N ARG A 68 -6.30 15.59 8.27
CA ARG A 68 -5.07 15.25 8.99
C ARG A 68 -4.91 13.73 9.09
N ASN A 69 -3.75 13.22 8.64
CA ASN A 69 -3.43 11.79 8.62
C ASN A 69 -4.48 10.91 7.92
N GLU A 70 -5.21 11.45 6.95
CA GLU A 70 -6.30 10.78 6.23
C GLU A 70 -5.90 9.39 5.78
N ARG A 71 -4.74 9.24 5.15
CA ARG A 71 -4.25 7.94 4.67
C ARG A 71 -4.08 6.90 5.78
N LEU A 72 -3.55 7.29 6.93
CA LEU A 72 -3.35 6.38 8.07
C LEU A 72 -4.68 6.00 8.72
N ARG A 73 -5.59 6.98 8.86
CA ARG A 73 -6.95 6.76 9.36
C ARG A 73 -7.70 5.80 8.44
N ASN A 74 -7.69 6.06 7.13
CA ASN A 74 -8.32 5.20 6.13
C ASN A 74 -7.82 3.75 6.23
N MET A 75 -6.49 3.53 6.27
CA MET A 75 -5.93 2.18 6.37
C MET A 75 -6.39 1.44 7.63
N ARG A 76 -6.44 2.14 8.78
CA ARG A 76 -6.90 1.58 10.05
C ARG A 76 -8.38 1.22 9.98
N ILE A 77 -9.22 2.18 9.59
CA ILE A 77 -10.68 2.02 9.52
C ILE A 77 -11.06 0.91 8.54
N CYS A 78 -10.45 0.85 7.35
CA CYS A 78 -10.71 -0.24 6.40
C CYS A 78 -10.34 -1.61 6.97
N ARG A 79 -9.28 -1.71 7.78
CA ARG A 79 -8.91 -2.97 8.44
C ARG A 79 -9.91 -3.36 9.51
N GLU A 80 -10.31 -2.43 10.35
CA GLU A 80 -11.30 -2.64 11.42
C GLU A 80 -12.63 -3.11 10.83
N LEU A 81 -13.16 -2.40 9.82
CA LEU A 81 -14.40 -2.77 9.14
C LEU A 81 -14.30 -4.16 8.49
N LYS A 82 -13.18 -4.48 7.85
CA LYS A 82 -12.98 -5.83 7.30
C LYS A 82 -13.06 -6.91 8.36
N GLN A 83 -12.46 -6.70 9.53
CA GLN A 83 -12.52 -7.65 10.64
C GLN A 83 -13.92 -7.78 11.19
N GLU A 84 -14.61 -6.69 11.45
CA GLU A 84 -15.95 -6.66 12.06
C GLU A 84 -17.00 -7.30 11.17
N TYR A 85 -16.91 -7.06 9.87
CA TYR A 85 -17.86 -7.62 8.90
C TYR A 85 -17.42 -8.97 8.30
N GLY A 86 -16.28 -9.51 8.74
CA GLY A 86 -15.72 -10.77 8.24
C GLY A 86 -15.46 -10.74 6.73
N LEU A 87 -14.95 -9.61 6.22
CA LEU A 87 -14.63 -9.45 4.81
C LEU A 87 -13.23 -9.99 4.50
N THR A 88 -13.05 -10.40 3.25
CA THR A 88 -11.82 -11.00 2.76
C THR A 88 -10.68 -9.98 2.73
N PHE A 89 -9.57 -10.34 3.37
CA PHE A 89 -8.34 -9.57 3.25
C PHE A 89 -7.63 -9.93 1.95
N SER A 90 -7.25 -8.91 1.17
CA SER A 90 -6.40 -9.14 0.01
C SER A 90 -5.08 -9.75 0.46
N HIS A 91 -4.64 -10.78 -0.23
CA HIS A 91 -3.30 -11.31 -0.04
C HIS A 91 -2.28 -10.20 -0.30
N GLY A 92 -1.28 -10.09 0.56
CA GLY A 92 -0.25 -9.06 0.44
C GLY A 92 0.57 -9.19 -0.84
N LYS A 93 1.69 -8.48 -0.93
CA LYS A 93 2.59 -8.48 -2.09
C LYS A 93 3.07 -9.87 -2.53
N GLU A 94 2.91 -10.88 -1.69
CA GLU A 94 3.35 -12.26 -1.94
C GLU A 94 2.57 -12.98 -3.06
N GLN A 95 1.32 -12.58 -3.28
CA GLN A 95 0.44 -13.18 -4.29
C GLN A 95 0.05 -12.21 -5.42
N VAL A 96 0.80 -11.14 -5.59
CA VAL A 96 0.57 -10.22 -6.71
C VAL A 96 0.96 -10.92 -8.02
N ALA A 97 0.03 -10.97 -8.97
CA ALA A 97 0.32 -11.41 -10.33
C ALA A 97 1.26 -10.41 -11.01
N THR A 98 2.56 -10.70 -10.99
CA THR A 98 3.62 -9.83 -11.52
C THR A 98 3.40 -9.48 -12.99
N GLU A 99 2.73 -10.37 -13.73
CA GLU A 99 2.38 -10.21 -15.14
C GLU A 99 1.40 -9.05 -15.41
N ARG A 100 0.64 -8.64 -14.40
CA ARG A 100 -0.32 -7.53 -14.48
C ARG A 100 0.27 -6.18 -14.10
N LEU A 101 1.48 -6.19 -13.57
CA LEU A 101 2.20 -4.96 -13.21
C LEU A 101 2.97 -4.46 -14.42
N HIS A 102 3.04 -3.15 -14.58
CA HIS A 102 3.74 -2.50 -15.69
C HIS A 102 4.71 -1.43 -15.17
N GLY A 103 5.78 -1.20 -15.94
CA GLY A 103 6.75 -0.13 -15.68
C GLY A 103 7.40 -0.20 -14.29
N PRO A 104 7.55 0.93 -13.59
CA PRO A 104 8.26 0.99 -12.31
C PRO A 104 7.70 0.08 -11.21
N GLU A 105 6.41 -0.21 -11.24
CA GLU A 105 5.76 -1.06 -10.24
C GLU A 105 6.14 -2.53 -10.44
N GLN A 106 6.20 -2.99 -11.68
CA GLN A 106 6.66 -4.33 -12.03
C GLN A 106 8.12 -4.55 -11.59
N LEU A 107 8.99 -3.57 -11.86
CA LEU A 107 10.40 -3.64 -11.47
C LEU A 107 10.56 -3.69 -9.94
N ARG A 108 9.82 -2.87 -9.20
CA ARG A 108 9.80 -2.93 -7.72
C ARG A 108 9.32 -4.27 -7.19
N HIS A 109 8.33 -4.87 -7.83
CA HIS A 109 7.83 -6.19 -7.42
C HIS A 109 8.82 -7.32 -7.73
N ARG A 110 9.54 -7.24 -8.85
CA ARG A 110 10.65 -8.16 -9.15
C ARG A 110 11.77 -8.05 -8.11
N ILE A 111 12.17 -6.82 -7.74
CA ILE A 111 13.15 -6.60 -6.66
C ILE A 111 12.63 -7.17 -5.33
N TYR A 112 11.34 -6.99 -5.02
CA TYR A 112 10.70 -7.57 -3.83
C TYR A 112 10.85 -9.09 -3.80
N ASN A 113 10.58 -9.78 -4.90
CA ASN A 113 10.67 -11.23 -4.99
C ASN A 113 12.13 -11.72 -4.81
N HIS A 114 13.09 -11.07 -5.47
CA HIS A 114 14.51 -11.39 -5.31
C HIS A 114 14.97 -11.23 -3.86
N LEU A 115 14.62 -10.12 -3.21
CA LEU A 115 14.96 -9.90 -1.81
C LEU A 115 14.32 -10.94 -0.88
N ARG A 116 13.05 -11.29 -1.11
CA ARG A 116 12.35 -12.30 -0.31
C ARG A 116 13.04 -13.66 -0.35
N GLU A 117 13.48 -14.08 -1.54
CA GLU A 117 14.18 -15.35 -1.74
C GLU A 117 15.56 -15.35 -1.09
N LEU A 118 16.34 -14.29 -1.30
CA LEU A 118 17.73 -14.24 -0.87
C LEU A 118 17.91 -13.99 0.63
N LEU A 119 16.96 -13.34 1.28
CA LEU A 119 17.08 -12.99 2.69
C LEU A 119 16.99 -14.19 3.64
N SER A 120 16.55 -15.37 3.19
CA SER A 120 16.65 -16.61 3.96
C SER A 120 18.10 -17.10 4.08
N ASP A 121 18.90 -16.87 3.04
CA ASP A 121 20.23 -17.48 2.87
C ASP A 121 21.37 -16.49 3.10
N CYS A 122 21.13 -15.19 2.88
CA CYS A 122 22.12 -14.14 3.05
C CYS A 122 22.08 -13.54 4.46
N THR A 123 23.19 -13.66 5.19
CA THR A 123 23.36 -13.13 6.56
C THR A 123 24.11 -11.79 6.60
N SER A 124 24.67 -11.32 5.48
CA SER A 124 25.40 -10.05 5.39
C SER A 124 24.96 -9.22 4.19
N TRP A 125 25.17 -7.90 4.29
CA TRP A 125 24.92 -6.98 3.17
C TRP A 125 25.79 -7.26 1.95
N THR A 126 27.05 -7.71 2.16
CA THR A 126 27.98 -8.05 1.07
C THR A 126 27.46 -9.25 0.29
N ALA A 127 27.11 -10.34 0.97
CA ALA A 127 26.56 -11.54 0.34
C ALA A 127 25.24 -11.23 -0.39
N LEU A 128 24.37 -10.44 0.23
CA LEU A 128 23.11 -10.04 -0.40
C LEU A 128 23.35 -9.20 -1.66
N ALA A 129 24.28 -8.25 -1.63
CA ALA A 129 24.58 -7.41 -2.78
C ALA A 129 25.20 -8.22 -3.94
N GLU A 130 26.07 -9.18 -3.65
CA GLU A 130 26.66 -10.09 -4.63
C GLU A 130 25.59 -10.97 -5.31
N GLU A 131 24.67 -11.53 -4.54
CA GLU A 131 23.58 -12.33 -5.08
C GLU A 131 22.56 -11.49 -5.91
N LEU A 132 22.32 -10.26 -5.47
CA LEU A 132 21.47 -9.32 -6.22
C LEU A 132 22.10 -8.90 -7.55
N ILE A 133 23.43 -8.71 -7.60
CA ILE A 133 24.14 -8.39 -8.86
C ILE A 133 23.97 -9.52 -9.88
N LYS A 134 24.05 -10.79 -9.47
CA LYS A 134 23.79 -11.95 -10.36
C LYS A 134 22.39 -11.91 -10.97
N ARG A 135 21.46 -11.25 -10.30
CA ARG A 135 20.07 -11.05 -10.75
C ARG A 135 19.84 -9.68 -11.39
N GLN A 136 20.92 -9.00 -11.79
CA GLN A 136 20.92 -7.67 -12.42
C GLN A 136 20.34 -6.55 -11.54
N VAL A 137 20.31 -6.75 -10.23
CA VAL A 137 19.89 -5.72 -9.26
C VAL A 137 21.14 -5.11 -8.62
N VAL A 138 21.36 -3.83 -8.87
CA VAL A 138 22.46 -3.06 -8.26
C VAL A 138 22.02 -2.49 -6.93
N THR A 139 22.80 -2.75 -5.88
CA THR A 139 22.58 -2.22 -4.53
C THR A 139 23.47 -1.00 -4.30
N THR A 140 22.89 0.12 -3.88
CA THR A 140 23.63 1.35 -3.56
C THR A 140 23.26 1.85 -2.17
N PHE A 141 24.27 2.05 -1.32
CA PHE A 141 24.09 2.63 0.01
C PHE A 141 23.99 4.15 -0.06
N VAL A 142 23.07 4.69 0.71
CA VAL A 142 22.85 6.13 0.81
C VAL A 142 23.43 6.61 2.13
N TYR A 143 24.47 7.44 2.04
CA TYR A 143 25.19 8.00 3.19
C TYR A 143 24.64 9.37 3.59
N ARG A 144 24.82 9.74 4.85
CA ARG A 144 24.44 11.05 5.37
C ARG A 144 25.21 12.17 4.66
N GLY A 145 24.47 13.08 4.02
CA GLY A 145 25.05 14.16 3.23
C GLY A 145 25.82 13.72 1.98
N GLY A 146 25.62 12.46 1.52
CA GLY A 146 26.34 11.92 0.35
C GLY A 146 27.80 11.52 0.62
N ASP A 147 28.27 11.58 1.85
CA ASP A 147 29.65 11.33 2.26
C ASP A 147 29.82 9.86 2.72
N PRO A 148 30.61 9.02 1.97
CA PRO A 148 30.79 7.60 2.27
C PRO A 148 31.46 7.31 3.63
N THR A 149 32.07 8.31 4.27
CA THR A 149 32.67 8.17 5.61
C THR A 149 31.66 8.30 6.74
N LYS A 150 30.42 8.73 6.41
CA LYS A 150 29.35 8.95 7.39
C LYS A 150 28.38 7.75 7.45
N GLU A 151 27.44 7.85 8.37
CA GLU A 151 26.41 6.82 8.60
C GLU A 151 25.58 6.51 7.34
N ILE A 152 25.30 5.24 7.15
CA ILE A 152 24.36 4.79 6.12
C ILE A 152 22.93 5.10 6.57
N GLN A 153 22.24 5.96 5.81
CA GLN A 153 20.85 6.35 6.07
C GLN A 153 19.83 5.45 5.35
N GLY A 154 20.28 4.72 4.35
CA GLY A 154 19.38 3.88 3.57
C GLY A 154 20.09 3.08 2.49
N VAL A 155 19.30 2.35 1.74
CA VAL A 155 19.75 1.58 0.59
C VAL A 155 18.75 1.72 -0.55
N THR A 156 19.25 1.76 -1.77
CA THR A 156 18.48 1.74 -3.00
C THR A 156 18.82 0.52 -3.83
N PHE A 157 17.86 0.07 -4.60
CA PHE A 157 18.00 -1.02 -5.55
C PHE A 157 17.67 -0.52 -6.95
N THR A 158 18.57 -0.80 -7.90
CA THR A 158 18.39 -0.43 -9.31
C THR A 158 18.25 -1.69 -10.15
N LEU A 159 17.17 -1.79 -10.92
CA LEU A 159 16.90 -2.86 -11.88
C LEU A 159 16.48 -2.23 -13.20
N GLU A 160 17.12 -2.62 -14.30
CA GLU A 160 16.80 -2.11 -15.65
C GLU A 160 16.76 -0.57 -15.71
N GLY A 161 17.72 0.10 -15.07
CA GLY A 161 17.82 1.56 -15.05
C GLY A 161 16.83 2.27 -14.09
N HIS A 162 15.90 1.56 -13.48
CA HIS A 162 14.96 2.13 -12.51
C HIS A 162 15.45 1.93 -11.07
N THR A 163 15.65 3.04 -10.34
CA THR A 163 16.10 3.04 -8.95
C THR A 163 14.92 3.20 -7.99
N SER A 164 14.83 2.31 -7.03
CA SER A 164 13.82 2.35 -5.96
C SER A 164 14.48 2.34 -4.59
N LYS A 165 13.98 3.16 -3.65
CA LYS A 165 14.39 3.06 -2.24
C LYS A 165 13.92 1.71 -1.68
N ALA A 166 14.71 1.07 -0.84
CA ALA A 166 14.34 -0.19 -0.21
C ALA A 166 12.99 -0.11 0.53
N SER A 167 12.70 1.01 1.19
CA SER A 167 11.41 1.26 1.85
C SER A 167 10.22 1.42 0.89
N GLN A 168 10.47 1.76 -0.38
CA GLN A 168 9.44 1.79 -1.44
C GLN A 168 9.17 0.40 -2.00
N VAL A 169 10.18 -0.47 -2.02
CA VAL A 169 10.01 -1.89 -2.35
C VAL A 169 9.20 -2.55 -1.24
N ASP A 170 9.67 -2.50 -0.01
CA ASP A 170 8.92 -2.84 1.20
C ASP A 170 9.60 -2.24 2.44
N ARG A 171 8.78 -1.85 3.45
CA ARG A 171 9.33 -1.32 4.73
C ARG A 171 10.22 -2.31 5.46
N LYS A 172 9.97 -3.62 5.30
CA LYS A 172 10.80 -4.68 5.91
C LYS A 172 12.21 -4.76 5.35
N PHE A 173 12.43 -4.22 4.14
CA PHE A 173 13.73 -4.19 3.46
C PHE A 173 14.52 -2.89 3.70
N SER A 174 14.00 -1.96 4.53
CA SER A 174 14.77 -0.77 4.90
C SER A 174 16.09 -1.15 5.55
N TYR A 175 17.15 -0.33 5.34
CA TYR A 175 18.50 -0.59 5.83
C TYR A 175 18.50 -0.95 7.33
N GLY A 176 17.87 -0.11 8.17
CA GLY A 176 17.86 -0.34 9.62
C GLY A 176 17.14 -1.62 10.05
N ARG A 177 16.12 -2.08 9.29
CA ARG A 177 15.44 -3.35 9.61
C ARG A 177 16.23 -4.58 9.17
N LEU A 178 16.95 -4.50 8.07
CA LEU A 178 17.78 -5.62 7.60
C LEU A 178 19.08 -5.75 8.40
N THR A 179 19.60 -4.64 8.92
CA THR A 179 20.83 -4.64 9.75
C THR A 179 20.56 -5.18 11.19
N GLN A 180 19.31 -5.17 11.64
CA GLN A 180 18.90 -5.71 12.96
C GLN A 180 18.55 -7.21 12.95
N ARG A 181 18.70 -7.88 11.83
CA ARG A 181 18.53 -9.33 11.67
C ARG A 181 19.80 -10.08 11.96
#